data_8ab43e432b5019fdcc120768c8c7fcf7
#
_entry.id   8ab43e432b5019fdcc120768c8c7fcf7
#
_cell.length_a   1.000
_cell.length_b   1.000
_cell.length_c   1.000
_cell.angle_alpha   90.00
_cell.angle_beta   90.00
_cell.angle_gamma   90.00
#
_symmetry.space_group_name_H-M   'P 1'
#
loop_
_entity.id
_entity.type
_entity.pdbx_description
1 polymer ?
#
loop_
_entity_poly.entity_id
_entity_poly.type
_entity_poly.pdbx_seq_one_letter_code
_entity_poly.pdbx_strand_id
1 'polypeptide(L)'
;MNSYQQLTCRHLCRTCPSTLPPSAPSVRQDRDNAASSVIDDPSLTPETLQVMYGDQAKLCATPASQLTLVFSQHRPFDLVELEQLLEAVGWSRRPVRRVRKALDNSLIRVGLWRHDARIPRLVGFARCTGDGVLEATIWDVAVHPLYQGSGLGSQLMDYILDALRALGTERATLFADPGVLPFYKRLGWDLEPNGHRCGFWYAN
;
A
#
# COMPACT_ATOMS: atom_id res chain seq x y z
N MET A 1 -5.79 -28.90 8.35
CA MET A 1 -4.81 -27.91 7.86
C MET A 1 -5.61 -26.77 7.30
N ASN A 2 -5.62 -25.64 7.99
CA ASN A 2 -6.62 -24.60 7.81
C ASN A 2 -6.17 -23.60 6.72
N SER A 3 -7.07 -23.17 5.88
CA SER A 3 -6.87 -22.29 4.71
C SER A 3 -6.12 -20.96 5.00
N TYR A 4 -5.91 -20.63 6.27
CA TYR A 4 -5.15 -19.46 6.69
C TYR A 4 -3.62 -19.60 6.57
N GLN A 5 -3.08 -20.81 6.61
CA GLN A 5 -1.64 -21.03 6.46
C GLN A 5 -1.14 -20.90 5.02
N GLN A 6 -2.04 -20.95 4.03
CA GLN A 6 -1.65 -20.80 2.63
C GLN A 6 -1.71 -19.36 2.12
N LEU A 7 -2.23 -18.44 2.94
CA LEU A 7 -2.55 -17.07 2.50
C LEU A 7 -1.39 -16.09 2.56
N THR A 8 -0.32 -16.41 3.27
CA THR A 8 0.80 -15.47 3.48
C THR A 8 2.06 -15.80 2.69
N CYS A 9 2.20 -16.99 2.09
CA CYS A 9 3.52 -17.46 1.64
C CYS A 9 3.73 -17.82 0.17
N ARG A 10 2.77 -17.70 -0.74
CA ARG A 10 2.96 -18.34 -2.06
C ARG A 10 2.90 -17.49 -3.31
N HIS A 11 2.62 -16.19 -3.27
CA HIS A 11 2.29 -15.49 -4.52
C HIS A 11 3.06 -14.20 -4.83
N LEU A 12 4.23 -13.96 -4.27
CA LEU A 12 5.06 -12.82 -4.69
C LEU A 12 6.29 -13.19 -5.52
N CYS A 13 6.47 -14.48 -5.84
CA CYS A 13 7.53 -14.87 -6.78
C CYS A 13 7.15 -16.16 -7.52
N ARG A 14 6.55 -16.04 -8.69
CA ARG A 14 6.58 -17.08 -9.72
C ARG A 14 7.34 -16.57 -10.93
N THR A 15 8.53 -17.16 -11.10
CA THR A 15 9.26 -17.36 -12.36
C THR A 15 9.58 -16.10 -13.18
N CYS A 16 10.76 -15.56 -12.96
CA CYS A 16 11.51 -14.99 -14.07
C CYS A 16 11.89 -16.12 -15.03
N PRO A 17 11.48 -16.10 -16.30
CA PRO A 17 12.15 -16.89 -17.32
C PRO A 17 13.53 -16.27 -17.57
N SER A 18 14.54 -17.12 -17.56
CA SER A 18 15.92 -16.80 -17.90
C SER A 18 16.07 -16.54 -19.40
N THR A 19 15.66 -15.37 -19.87
CA THR A 19 16.08 -14.81 -21.15
C THR A 19 16.02 -13.29 -21.06
N LEU A 20 17.18 -12.70 -20.93
CA LEU A 20 17.38 -11.26 -21.07
C LEU A 20 17.06 -10.85 -22.51
N PRO A 21 16.20 -9.84 -22.73
CA PRO A 21 16.17 -9.15 -24.01
C PRO A 21 17.38 -8.21 -24.14
N PRO A 22 17.82 -7.91 -25.37
CA PRO A 22 19.04 -7.17 -25.63
C PRO A 22 18.96 -5.73 -25.12
N SER A 23 20.10 -5.23 -24.68
CA SER A 23 20.40 -3.90 -24.17
C SER A 23 19.71 -2.77 -24.93
N ALA A 24 18.88 -1.99 -24.22
CA ALA A 24 18.41 -0.69 -24.67
C ALA A 24 19.50 0.37 -24.45
N PRO A 25 19.57 1.40 -25.32
CA PRO A 25 20.65 2.37 -25.32
C PRO A 25 20.63 3.28 -24.10
N SER A 26 21.82 3.61 -23.61
CA SER A 26 22.07 4.56 -22.53
C SER A 26 21.49 5.93 -22.83
N VAL A 27 20.50 6.35 -22.06
CA VAL A 27 20.07 7.74 -21.97
C VAL A 27 20.84 8.43 -20.87
N ARG A 28 21.60 9.45 -21.26
CA ARG A 28 22.42 10.31 -20.41
C ARG A 28 21.56 11.08 -19.42
N GLN A 29 22.14 11.27 -18.25
CA GLN A 29 21.69 12.13 -17.17
C GLN A 29 21.45 13.56 -17.68
N ASP A 30 20.22 14.06 -17.50
CA ASP A 30 19.92 15.46 -17.20
C ASP A 30 19.09 15.46 -15.91
N ARG A 31 19.82 15.45 -14.81
CA ARG A 31 19.30 15.81 -13.50
C ARG A 31 19.55 17.30 -13.37
N ASP A 32 18.51 18.09 -13.54
CA ASP A 32 18.34 19.43 -12.97
C ASP A 32 17.26 20.12 -13.79
N ASN A 33 16.01 19.96 -13.42
CA ASN A 33 14.88 20.88 -13.59
C ASN A 33 13.52 20.14 -13.62
N ALA A 34 13.13 19.49 -12.54
CA ALA A 34 11.79 18.93 -12.42
C ALA A 34 11.19 19.19 -11.03
N ALA A 35 11.29 20.43 -10.61
CA ALA A 35 10.48 20.97 -9.53
C ALA A 35 9.53 22.00 -10.14
N SER A 36 8.39 21.56 -10.62
CA SER A 36 7.16 22.31 -10.93
C SER A 36 6.46 21.77 -12.18
N SER A 37 5.86 20.62 -12.09
CA SER A 37 4.71 20.28 -12.92
C SER A 37 3.72 19.55 -12.04
N VAL A 38 3.05 20.34 -11.21
CA VAL A 38 1.87 19.93 -10.47
C VAL A 38 0.73 19.82 -11.47
N ILE A 39 0.33 18.57 -11.73
CA ILE A 39 -1.03 18.10 -11.99
C ILE A 39 -1.96 19.15 -12.61
N ASP A 40 -2.01 19.17 -13.93
CA ASP A 40 -3.02 19.88 -14.70
C ASP A 40 -4.28 19.03 -14.92
N ASP A 41 -4.86 18.48 -13.84
CA ASP A 41 -6.27 18.10 -13.87
C ASP A 41 -7.08 19.23 -13.22
N PRO A 42 -7.71 20.10 -14.02
CA PRO A 42 -8.44 21.26 -13.50
C PRO A 42 -9.65 20.89 -12.64
N SER A 43 -10.02 19.59 -12.57
CA SER A 43 -11.11 19.09 -11.73
C SER A 43 -10.68 18.80 -10.30
N LEU A 44 -9.38 18.72 -10.01
CA LEU A 44 -8.84 18.43 -8.68
C LEU A 44 -8.35 19.70 -7.98
N THR A 45 -9.30 20.51 -7.56
CA THR A 45 -8.99 21.62 -6.64
C THR A 45 -8.75 21.07 -5.21
N PRO A 46 -8.06 21.83 -4.32
CA PRO A 46 -7.92 21.45 -2.92
C PRO A 46 -9.24 21.13 -2.23
N GLU A 47 -10.30 21.89 -2.54
CA GLU A 47 -11.64 21.66 -2.01
C GLU A 47 -12.23 20.36 -2.52
N THR A 48 -12.05 20.05 -3.81
CA THR A 48 -12.52 18.79 -4.41
C THR A 48 -11.80 17.59 -3.79
N LEU A 49 -10.49 17.70 -3.57
CA LEU A 49 -9.71 16.66 -2.87
C LEU A 49 -10.22 16.44 -1.46
N GLN A 50 -10.46 17.51 -0.71
CA GLN A 50 -10.99 17.44 0.65
C GLN A 50 -12.36 16.77 0.70
N VAL A 51 -13.27 17.15 -0.19
CA VAL A 51 -14.62 16.57 -0.27
C VAL A 51 -14.59 15.08 -0.65
N MET A 52 -13.75 14.70 -1.62
CA MET A 52 -13.71 13.33 -2.14
C MET A 52 -12.87 12.37 -1.29
N TYR A 53 -11.84 12.86 -0.63
CA TYR A 53 -10.80 12.04 0.00
C TYR A 53 -10.54 12.40 1.46
N GLY A 54 -11.12 13.49 1.99
CA GLY A 54 -10.97 13.97 3.36
C GLY A 54 -9.73 14.84 3.60
N ASP A 55 -9.63 15.42 4.79
CA ASP A 55 -8.65 16.44 5.15
C ASP A 55 -7.17 15.99 5.08
N GLN A 56 -6.92 14.70 5.16
CA GLN A 56 -5.57 14.11 5.10
C GLN A 56 -5.23 13.52 3.73
N ALA A 57 -5.96 13.91 2.69
CA ALA A 57 -5.65 13.46 1.33
C ALA A 57 -4.25 13.96 0.91
N LYS A 58 -3.45 13.05 0.37
CA LYS A 58 -2.09 13.35 -0.10
C LYS A 58 -1.95 12.90 -1.54
N LEU A 59 -1.55 13.82 -2.40
CA LEU A 59 -1.19 13.50 -3.78
C LEU A 59 0.11 12.69 -3.80
N CYS A 60 0.12 11.66 -4.66
CA CYS A 60 1.27 10.83 -4.85
C CYS A 60 2.21 11.46 -5.88
N ALA A 61 3.50 11.52 -5.55
CA ALA A 61 4.51 11.90 -6.53
C ALA A 61 4.73 10.72 -7.50
N THR A 62 4.26 10.84 -8.74
CA THR A 62 4.53 9.87 -9.80
C THR A 62 5.48 10.47 -10.82
N PRO A 63 6.59 9.79 -11.17
CA PRO A 63 7.41 10.24 -12.28
C PRO A 63 6.65 10.03 -13.60
N ALA A 64 6.42 11.11 -14.30
CA ALA A 64 6.06 11.16 -15.74
C ALA A 64 4.77 10.50 -16.22
N SER A 65 3.83 10.12 -15.36
CA SER A 65 2.51 9.67 -15.81
C SER A 65 1.46 10.76 -15.59
N GLN A 66 0.59 10.98 -16.56
CA GLN A 66 -0.59 11.86 -16.46
C GLN A 66 -1.65 11.31 -15.48
N LEU A 67 -1.27 10.38 -14.61
CA LEU A 67 -2.17 9.72 -13.67
C LEU A 67 -2.12 10.44 -12.33
N THR A 68 -3.24 10.97 -11.91
CA THR A 68 -3.39 11.49 -10.55
C THR A 68 -3.66 10.36 -9.59
N LEU A 69 -2.79 10.22 -8.60
CA LEU A 69 -2.91 9.22 -7.54
C LEU A 69 -3.05 9.92 -6.19
N VAL A 70 -4.02 9.49 -5.39
CA VAL A 70 -4.38 10.13 -4.11
C VAL A 70 -4.41 9.09 -3.00
N PHE A 71 -3.66 9.34 -1.92
CA PHE A 71 -3.79 8.60 -0.66
C PHE A 71 -4.92 9.20 0.18
N SER A 72 -5.72 8.35 0.82
CA SER A 72 -6.72 8.79 1.78
C SER A 72 -7.01 7.71 2.83
N GLN A 73 -7.33 8.16 4.05
CA GLN A 73 -7.89 7.34 5.13
C GLN A 73 -9.40 7.47 5.23
N HIS A 74 -9.99 8.51 4.66
CA HIS A 74 -11.38 8.92 4.90
C HIS A 74 -12.34 8.49 3.79
N ARG A 75 -11.81 8.27 2.56
CA ARG A 75 -12.64 7.82 1.47
C ARG A 75 -13.20 6.42 1.77
N PRO A 76 -14.53 6.22 1.65
CA PRO A 76 -15.15 4.91 1.85
C PRO A 76 -14.59 3.85 0.89
N PHE A 77 -14.37 2.64 1.40
CA PHE A 77 -13.95 1.51 0.59
C PHE A 77 -15.15 0.78 0.00
N ASP A 78 -15.17 0.62 -1.31
CA ASP A 78 -15.98 -0.40 -1.95
C ASP A 78 -15.33 -1.76 -1.68
N LEU A 79 -16.07 -2.65 -1.00
CA LEU A 79 -15.54 -3.96 -0.59
C LEU A 79 -15.31 -4.88 -1.78
N VAL A 80 -16.06 -4.71 -2.87
CA VAL A 80 -15.85 -5.50 -4.09
C VAL A 80 -14.56 -5.06 -4.77
N GLU A 81 -14.33 -3.76 -4.86
CA GLU A 81 -13.11 -3.19 -5.42
C GLU A 81 -11.87 -3.56 -4.59
N LEU A 82 -11.99 -3.52 -3.25
CA LEU A 82 -10.93 -3.96 -2.36
C LEU A 82 -10.60 -5.45 -2.57
N GLU A 83 -11.61 -6.33 -2.63
CA GLU A 83 -11.38 -7.75 -2.90
C GLU A 83 -10.72 -7.98 -4.28
N GLN A 84 -11.13 -7.23 -5.31
CA GLN A 84 -10.50 -7.28 -6.62
C GLN A 84 -9.02 -6.90 -6.58
N LEU A 85 -8.67 -5.85 -5.81
CA LEU A 85 -7.29 -5.46 -5.59
C LEU A 85 -6.49 -6.58 -4.90
N LEU A 86 -7.05 -7.18 -3.85
CA LEU A 86 -6.39 -8.25 -3.10
C LEU A 86 -6.22 -9.52 -3.93
N GLU A 87 -7.19 -9.84 -4.77
CA GLU A 87 -7.05 -10.95 -5.75
C GLU A 87 -5.99 -10.64 -6.81
N ALA A 88 -5.91 -9.41 -7.29
CA ALA A 88 -4.91 -9.01 -8.27
C ALA A 88 -3.47 -9.19 -7.76
N VAL A 89 -3.24 -9.07 -6.44
CA VAL A 89 -1.95 -9.37 -5.82
C VAL A 89 -1.78 -10.85 -5.43
N GLY A 90 -2.74 -11.70 -5.80
CA GLY A 90 -2.67 -13.16 -5.63
C GLY A 90 -3.22 -13.67 -4.30
N TRP A 91 -3.96 -12.87 -3.55
CA TRP A 91 -4.55 -13.31 -2.30
C TRP A 91 -5.94 -13.93 -2.51
N SER A 92 -6.28 -14.92 -1.67
CA SER A 92 -7.59 -15.56 -1.74
C SER A 92 -8.69 -14.66 -1.20
N ARG A 93 -9.87 -14.77 -1.79
CA ARG A 93 -11.07 -14.06 -1.35
C ARG A 93 -11.42 -14.35 0.10
N ARG A 94 -11.80 -13.30 0.80
CA ARG A 94 -12.31 -13.37 2.17
C ARG A 94 -13.82 -13.10 2.16
N PRO A 95 -14.60 -13.68 3.08
CA PRO A 95 -16.01 -13.34 3.22
C PRO A 95 -16.20 -11.83 3.44
N VAL A 96 -16.96 -11.16 2.60
CA VAL A 96 -17.15 -9.69 2.58
C VAL A 96 -17.53 -9.13 3.95
N ARG A 97 -18.41 -9.83 4.70
CA ARG A 97 -18.78 -9.41 6.06
C ARG A 97 -17.60 -9.42 7.04
N ARG A 98 -16.62 -10.34 6.86
CA ARG A 98 -15.39 -10.36 7.68
C ARG A 98 -14.46 -9.22 7.29
N VAL A 99 -14.34 -8.93 6.00
CA VAL A 99 -13.57 -7.79 5.50
C VAL A 99 -14.13 -6.49 6.07
N ARG A 100 -15.44 -6.27 5.98
CA ARG A 100 -16.10 -5.10 6.59
C ARG A 100 -15.76 -4.97 8.07
N LYS A 101 -15.99 -6.04 8.85
CA LYS A 101 -15.70 -6.02 10.28
C LYS A 101 -14.21 -5.76 10.57
N ALA A 102 -13.30 -6.29 9.76
CA ALA A 102 -11.87 -6.03 9.89
C ALA A 102 -11.53 -4.56 9.64
N LEU A 103 -12.12 -3.96 8.59
CA LEU A 103 -11.97 -2.54 8.31
C LEU A 103 -12.53 -1.67 9.45
N ASP A 104 -13.71 -1.99 9.95
CA ASP A 104 -14.37 -1.24 11.02
C ASP A 104 -13.55 -1.27 12.33
N ASN A 105 -12.80 -2.35 12.56
CA ASN A 105 -11.93 -2.53 13.73
C ASN A 105 -10.46 -2.19 13.45
N SER A 106 -10.14 -1.60 12.33
CA SER A 106 -8.79 -1.14 12.03
C SER A 106 -8.57 0.27 12.59
N LEU A 107 -7.42 0.47 13.23
CA LEU A 107 -6.98 1.77 13.75
C LEU A 107 -6.80 2.77 12.61
N ILE A 108 -6.12 2.34 11.55
CA ILE A 108 -5.87 3.12 10.34
C ILE A 108 -6.22 2.25 9.13
N ARG A 109 -6.82 2.87 8.12
CA ARG A 109 -7.10 2.29 6.81
C ARG A 109 -6.66 3.29 5.76
N VAL A 110 -5.77 2.89 4.89
CA VAL A 110 -5.27 3.76 3.82
C VAL A 110 -5.57 3.12 2.48
N GLY A 111 -6.21 3.86 1.61
CA GLY A 111 -6.33 3.54 0.21
C GLY A 111 -5.46 4.46 -0.64
N LEU A 112 -4.98 3.94 -1.74
CA LEU A 112 -4.41 4.69 -2.85
C LEU A 112 -5.35 4.58 -4.03
N TRP A 113 -5.92 5.70 -4.44
CA TRP A 113 -6.85 5.76 -5.57
C TRP A 113 -6.19 6.39 -6.78
N ARG A 114 -6.38 5.78 -7.94
CA ARG A 114 -6.19 6.43 -9.21
C ARG A 114 -7.43 7.27 -9.50
N HIS A 115 -7.24 8.58 -9.66
CA HIS A 115 -8.30 9.48 -10.07
C HIS A 115 -8.34 9.55 -11.60
N ASP A 116 -9.36 8.91 -12.20
CA ASP A 116 -9.70 9.12 -13.59
C ASP A 116 -10.92 10.06 -13.64
N ALA A 117 -11.14 10.71 -14.76
CA ALA A 117 -12.13 11.77 -14.98
C ALA A 117 -13.58 11.46 -14.53
N ARG A 118 -13.92 10.25 -14.15
CA ARG A 118 -15.28 9.87 -13.72
C ARG A 118 -15.37 9.11 -12.39
N ILE A 119 -14.59 8.06 -12.19
CA ILE A 119 -14.71 7.20 -11.02
C ILE A 119 -13.31 6.83 -10.52
N PRO A 120 -12.91 7.26 -9.32
CA PRO A 120 -11.64 6.85 -8.73
C PRO A 120 -11.55 5.34 -8.54
N ARG A 121 -10.39 4.75 -8.83
CA ARG A 121 -10.11 3.32 -8.73
C ARG A 121 -9.12 3.04 -7.63
N LEU A 122 -9.43 2.08 -6.76
CA LEU A 122 -8.52 1.63 -5.71
C LEU A 122 -7.37 0.82 -6.34
N VAL A 123 -6.15 1.32 -6.21
CA VAL A 123 -4.93 0.69 -6.76
C VAL A 123 -3.91 0.31 -5.70
N GLY A 124 -4.12 0.73 -4.46
CA GLY A 124 -3.31 0.32 -3.32
C GLY A 124 -4.11 0.36 -2.03
N PHE A 125 -3.71 -0.47 -1.08
CA PHE A 125 -4.36 -0.57 0.21
C PHE A 125 -3.37 -1.00 1.29
N ALA A 126 -3.57 -0.49 2.49
CA ALA A 126 -2.98 -1.02 3.71
C ALA A 126 -3.84 -0.64 4.92
N ARG A 127 -3.70 -1.37 6.02
CA ARG A 127 -4.39 -1.07 7.27
C ARG A 127 -3.50 -1.35 8.47
N CYS A 128 -3.84 -0.74 9.61
CA CYS A 128 -3.20 -1.02 10.89
C CYS A 128 -4.23 -1.45 11.93
N THR A 129 -3.80 -2.28 12.84
CA THR A 129 -4.51 -2.60 14.09
C THR A 129 -3.59 -2.34 15.27
N GLY A 130 -4.13 -2.02 16.42
CA GLY A 130 -3.35 -1.73 17.63
C GLY A 130 -4.13 -0.83 18.58
N ASP A 131 -3.47 -0.40 19.64
CA ASP A 131 -4.04 0.53 20.62
C ASP A 131 -3.86 2.01 20.20
N GLY A 132 -3.00 2.27 19.22
CA GLY A 132 -2.71 3.61 18.72
C GLY A 132 -1.80 4.44 19.64
N VAL A 133 -1.25 3.82 20.69
CA VAL A 133 -0.38 4.47 21.68
C VAL A 133 0.95 3.75 21.76
N LEU A 134 0.96 2.52 22.26
CA LEU A 134 2.18 1.72 22.44
C LEU A 134 2.55 0.98 21.16
N GLU A 135 1.56 0.34 20.54
CA GLU A 135 1.81 -0.56 19.41
C GLU A 135 0.75 -0.48 18.31
N ALA A 136 1.23 -0.65 17.08
CA ALA A 136 0.38 -0.92 15.93
C ALA A 136 1.00 -2.00 15.05
N THR A 137 0.18 -2.86 14.45
CA THR A 137 0.62 -3.83 13.45
C THR A 137 0.05 -3.46 12.09
N ILE A 138 0.94 -3.40 11.10
CA ILE A 138 0.58 -3.09 9.70
C ILE A 138 0.23 -4.38 8.97
N TRP A 139 -0.89 -4.38 8.27
CA TRP A 139 -1.48 -5.51 7.57
C TRP A 139 -1.89 -5.16 6.15
N ASP A 140 -2.02 -6.18 5.32
CA ASP A 140 -2.66 -6.13 4.01
C ASP A 140 -2.05 -5.05 3.09
N VAL A 141 -0.73 -4.86 3.14
CA VAL A 141 -0.03 -3.90 2.26
C VAL A 141 -0.03 -4.44 0.83
N ALA A 142 -0.84 -3.83 -0.01
CA ALA A 142 -1.05 -4.25 -1.39
C ALA A 142 -0.98 -3.06 -2.35
N VAL A 143 -0.31 -3.26 -3.49
CA VAL A 143 -0.34 -2.35 -4.64
C VAL A 143 -0.63 -3.19 -5.86
N HIS A 144 -1.62 -2.77 -6.63
CA HIS A 144 -2.06 -3.48 -7.84
C HIS A 144 -0.86 -3.70 -8.79
N PRO A 145 -0.69 -4.89 -9.40
CA PRO A 145 0.50 -5.25 -10.18
C PRO A 145 0.88 -4.25 -11.27
N LEU A 146 -0.11 -3.64 -11.94
CA LEU A 146 0.13 -2.62 -12.96
C LEU A 146 0.75 -1.33 -12.44
N TYR A 147 0.78 -1.13 -11.12
CA TYR A 147 1.30 0.07 -10.45
C TYR A 147 2.52 -0.23 -9.58
N GLN A 148 2.96 -1.49 -9.53
CA GLN A 148 4.17 -1.86 -8.82
C GLN A 148 5.43 -1.37 -9.54
N GLY A 149 6.55 -1.33 -8.83
CA GLY A 149 7.84 -0.90 -9.40
C GLY A 149 8.02 0.62 -9.53
N SER A 150 7.01 1.43 -9.25
CA SER A 150 7.01 2.89 -9.36
C SER A 150 7.19 3.63 -8.01
N GLY A 151 7.55 2.92 -6.94
CA GLY A 151 7.75 3.50 -5.61
C GLY A 151 6.47 3.70 -4.78
N LEU A 152 5.29 3.35 -5.31
CA LEU A 152 4.01 3.55 -4.62
C LEU A 152 3.89 2.77 -3.32
N GLY A 153 4.47 1.57 -3.26
CA GLY A 153 4.51 0.80 -2.02
C GLY A 153 5.29 1.51 -0.91
N SER A 154 6.39 2.16 -1.24
CA SER A 154 7.17 2.95 -0.29
C SER A 154 6.38 4.16 0.21
N GLN A 155 5.75 4.89 -0.71
CA GLN A 155 4.91 6.05 -0.37
C GLN A 155 3.69 5.65 0.48
N LEU A 156 3.10 4.48 0.23
CA LEU A 156 2.01 3.93 1.04
C LEU A 156 2.48 3.63 2.47
N MET A 157 3.68 3.06 2.61
CA MET A 157 4.29 2.81 3.93
C MET A 157 4.61 4.13 4.65
N ASP A 158 5.20 5.10 3.94
CA ASP A 158 5.48 6.43 4.50
C ASP A 158 4.20 7.10 5.01
N TYR A 159 3.13 7.05 4.21
CA TYR A 159 1.83 7.60 4.60
C TYR A 159 1.28 6.95 5.89
N ILE A 160 1.36 5.63 6.00
CA ILE A 160 0.92 4.90 7.21
C ILE A 160 1.79 5.28 8.42
N LEU A 161 3.11 5.35 8.25
CA LEU A 161 4.01 5.69 9.34
C LEU A 161 3.81 7.13 9.80
N ASP A 162 3.53 8.06 8.88
CA ASP A 162 3.19 9.45 9.23
C ASP A 162 1.88 9.52 10.03
N ALA A 163 0.87 8.73 9.64
CA ALA A 163 -0.38 8.64 10.37
C ALA A 163 -0.19 8.05 11.79
N LEU A 164 0.65 7.03 11.95
CA LEU A 164 0.98 6.46 13.26
C LEU A 164 1.77 7.45 14.13
N ARG A 165 2.72 8.19 13.54
CA ARG A 165 3.43 9.27 14.26
C ARG A 165 2.48 10.36 14.73
N ALA A 166 1.51 10.75 13.91
CA ALA A 166 0.49 11.74 14.27
C ALA A 166 -0.41 11.28 15.43
N LEU A 167 -0.63 9.97 15.58
CA LEU A 167 -1.32 9.38 16.73
C LEU A 167 -0.42 9.30 17.98
N GLY A 168 0.88 9.45 17.84
CA GLY A 168 1.84 9.26 18.93
C GLY A 168 2.18 7.79 19.21
N THR A 169 1.95 6.89 18.25
CA THR A 169 2.26 5.46 18.41
C THR A 169 3.76 5.24 18.52
N GLU A 170 4.20 4.55 19.56
CA GLU A 170 5.62 4.36 19.85
C GLU A 170 6.28 3.34 18.91
N ARG A 171 5.58 2.27 18.57
CA ARG A 171 6.14 1.16 17.80
C ARG A 171 5.15 0.63 16.76
N ALA A 172 5.66 0.35 15.57
CA ALA A 172 4.93 -0.38 14.54
C ALA A 172 5.59 -1.73 14.26
N THR A 173 4.78 -2.75 14.02
CA THR A 173 5.20 -4.08 13.61
C THR A 173 4.56 -4.48 12.29
N LEU A 174 5.15 -5.44 11.59
CA LEU A 174 4.57 -6.06 10.40
C LEU A 174 5.06 -7.50 10.27
N PHE A 175 4.33 -8.29 9.49
CA PHE A 175 4.75 -9.64 9.09
C PHE A 175 5.00 -9.63 7.59
N ALA A 176 6.23 -9.97 7.21
CA ALA A 176 6.66 -9.91 5.82
C ALA A 176 6.96 -11.31 5.28
N ASP A 177 6.48 -11.60 4.08
CA ASP A 177 6.86 -12.80 3.37
C ASP A 177 8.34 -12.73 2.94
N PRO A 178 9.03 -13.87 2.84
CA PRO A 178 10.46 -13.89 2.48
C PRO A 178 10.78 -13.12 1.20
N GLY A 179 9.89 -13.15 0.21
CA GLY A 179 10.07 -12.48 -1.08
C GLY A 179 10.07 -10.94 -1.01
N VAL A 180 9.50 -10.36 0.05
CA VAL A 180 9.40 -8.90 0.22
C VAL A 180 10.31 -8.34 1.32
N LEU A 181 11.07 -9.18 2.02
CA LEU A 181 12.02 -8.73 3.04
C LEU A 181 12.97 -7.63 2.53
N PRO A 182 13.57 -7.73 1.31
CA PRO A 182 14.43 -6.67 0.79
C PRO A 182 13.73 -5.32 0.63
N PHE A 183 12.42 -5.31 0.37
CA PHE A 183 11.64 -4.09 0.29
C PHE A 183 11.57 -3.39 1.65
N TYR A 184 11.17 -4.09 2.70
CA TYR A 184 11.09 -3.52 4.05
C TYR A 184 12.46 -3.14 4.61
N LYS A 185 13.49 -3.92 4.34
CA LYS A 185 14.86 -3.60 4.73
C LYS A 185 15.32 -2.26 4.13
N ARG A 186 15.03 -2.00 2.84
CA ARG A 186 15.33 -0.70 2.21
C ARG A 186 14.57 0.46 2.83
N LEU A 187 13.41 0.22 3.42
CA LEU A 187 12.63 1.22 4.16
C LEU A 187 13.10 1.42 5.61
N GLY A 188 14.20 0.76 6.01
CA GLY A 188 14.78 0.91 7.34
C GLY A 188 14.14 0.05 8.43
N TRP A 189 13.33 -0.96 8.04
CA TRP A 189 12.75 -1.88 9.02
C TRP A 189 13.80 -2.85 9.56
N ASP A 190 13.85 -2.99 10.89
CA ASP A 190 14.56 -4.07 11.55
C ASP A 190 13.68 -5.33 11.48
N LEU A 191 14.15 -6.33 10.76
CA LEU A 191 13.38 -7.55 10.48
C LEU A 191 13.60 -8.66 11.52
N GLU A 192 14.60 -8.51 12.38
CA GLU A 192 14.95 -9.46 13.44
C GLU A 192 15.29 -8.72 14.75
N PRO A 193 14.42 -7.85 15.26
CA PRO A 193 14.72 -6.99 16.38
C PRO A 193 15.09 -7.82 17.64
N ASN A 194 16.34 -7.73 18.08
CA ASN A 194 16.87 -8.44 19.24
C ASN A 194 16.65 -9.96 19.23
N GLY A 195 16.58 -10.58 18.04
CA GLY A 195 16.32 -12.01 17.89
C GLY A 195 14.90 -12.45 18.24
N HIS A 196 13.95 -11.53 18.37
CA HIS A 196 12.55 -11.87 18.61
C HIS A 196 11.98 -12.66 17.43
N ARG A 197 11.16 -13.66 17.75
CA ARG A 197 10.43 -14.48 16.78
C ARG A 197 8.94 -14.28 16.98
N CYS A 198 8.17 -14.34 15.89
CA CYS A 198 6.72 -14.29 15.96
C CYS A 198 6.13 -15.66 16.29
N GLY A 199 5.02 -15.68 17.04
CA GLY A 199 4.17 -16.84 17.25
C GLY A 199 2.78 -16.59 16.68
N PHE A 200 2.17 -17.62 16.07
CA PHE A 200 0.79 -17.56 15.60
C PHE A 200 -0.07 -18.56 16.38
N TRP A 201 -1.22 -18.10 16.81
CA TRP A 201 -2.27 -18.94 17.35
C TRP A 201 -3.48 -18.91 16.43
N TYR A 202 -4.09 -20.06 16.19
CA TYR A 202 -5.25 -20.17 15.31
C TYR A 202 -6.45 -20.69 16.10
N ALA A 203 -7.60 -20.02 15.96
CA ALA A 203 -8.86 -20.53 16.47
C ALA A 203 -9.29 -21.73 15.60
N ASN A 204 -9.54 -22.87 16.23
CA ASN A 204 -10.07 -24.09 15.59
C ASN A 204 -11.55 -23.94 15.26
#